data_e58bdbeabd939c21d81d7efe68936eaf
#
_entry.id   e58bdbeabd939c21d81d7efe68936eaf
#
_cell.length_a   1.000
_cell.length_b   1.000
_cell.length_c   1.000
_cell.angle_alpha   90.00
_cell.angle_beta   90.00
_cell.angle_gamma   90.00
#
_symmetry.space_group_name_H-M   'P 1'
#
loop_
_entity.id
_entity.type
_entity.pdbx_description
1 polymer ?
#
loop_
_entity_poly.entity_id
_entity_poly.type
_entity_poly.pdbx_seq_one_letter_code
_entity_poly.pdbx_strand_id
1 'polypeptide(L)'
;IKGDSESLPNSANDSFADFETYEHYLQAYSSTYSAKPGDYVRSALKTGLSISADIGINPYKFGMIGSTDSHTGLSSAEENNFWGKYANDSTPETKNQAIIGDADNNGWSMSASGLAAVWAKENTREEIFAAFQRKEVYATTGPRIRLQMFASWKFPEQAAKAVNIGQIGYAYGVPMGGDLMRSEQAGAPEFLLRAVKDPVGANLDRVQMIKGWVDADGSQHEKIYNVVWSAGRKIDSEGSLAMVGD
;
A
#
# COMPACT_ATOMS: atom_id res chain seq x y z
N ILE A 1 -11.60 -2.41 5.21
CA ILE A 1 -11.12 -2.70 3.85
C ILE A 1 -10.08 -3.79 3.99
N LYS A 2 -10.37 -4.94 3.45
CA LYS A 2 -9.40 -5.98 3.18
C LYS A 2 -9.12 -5.91 1.70
N GLY A 3 -7.91 -5.71 1.36
CA GLY A 3 -7.49 -5.73 0.00
C GLY A 3 -6.01 -5.92 0.04
N ASP A 4 -5.54 -7.02 -0.42
CA ASP A 4 -4.12 -7.25 -0.60
C ASP A 4 -3.73 -6.67 -1.93
N SER A 5 -4.21 -7.28 -2.94
CA SER A 5 -4.19 -6.77 -4.29
C SER A 5 -5.43 -7.28 -4.97
N GLU A 6 -6.02 -6.41 -5.70
CA GLU A 6 -7.35 -6.64 -6.19
C GLU A 6 -7.45 -6.15 -7.61
N SER A 7 -8.27 -6.83 -8.39
CA SER A 7 -8.72 -6.29 -9.66
C SER A 7 -9.45 -4.98 -9.38
N LEU A 8 -8.84 -3.85 -9.73
CA LEU A 8 -9.37 -2.53 -9.43
C LEU A 8 -10.34 -2.08 -10.54
N PRO A 9 -11.66 -2.00 -10.30
CA PRO A 9 -12.63 -1.65 -11.34
C PRO A 9 -12.37 -0.31 -12.02
N ASN A 10 -11.70 0.62 -11.31
CA ASN A 10 -11.35 1.94 -11.80
C ASN A 10 -9.94 2.02 -12.40
N SER A 11 -9.21 0.92 -12.47
CA SER A 11 -7.84 0.83 -12.95
C SER A 11 -7.60 -0.51 -13.63
N ALA A 12 -8.42 -0.84 -14.61
CA ALA A 12 -8.43 -2.13 -15.30
C ALA A 12 -7.08 -2.52 -15.95
N ASN A 13 -6.22 -1.54 -16.19
CA ASN A 13 -4.89 -1.76 -16.80
C ASN A 13 -3.76 -1.86 -15.76
N ASP A 14 -4.07 -1.88 -14.47
CA ASP A 14 -3.07 -2.09 -13.42
C ASP A 14 -2.86 -3.58 -13.15
N SER A 15 -2.10 -4.23 -14.03
CA SER A 15 -1.79 -5.66 -13.95
C SER A 15 -0.98 -6.05 -12.71
N PHE A 16 -0.44 -5.07 -11.96
CA PHE A 16 0.32 -5.32 -10.74
C PHE A 16 -0.53 -5.22 -9.47
N ALA A 17 -1.78 -4.84 -9.59
CA ALA A 17 -2.73 -4.84 -8.49
C ALA A 17 -3.62 -6.10 -8.49
N ASP A 18 -3.57 -6.90 -9.53
CA ASP A 18 -4.42 -8.07 -9.73
C ASP A 18 -3.66 -9.36 -9.41
N PHE A 19 -3.39 -9.60 -8.13
CA PHE A 19 -2.82 -10.83 -7.62
C PHE A 19 -3.45 -11.15 -6.25
N GLU A 20 -3.56 -12.42 -5.89
CA GLU A 20 -4.13 -12.89 -4.62
C GLU A 20 -5.48 -12.22 -4.27
N THR A 21 -6.40 -12.20 -5.24
CA THR A 21 -7.72 -11.60 -5.07
C THR A 21 -8.55 -12.37 -4.05
N TYR A 22 -9.29 -11.65 -3.23
CA TYR A 22 -10.16 -12.21 -2.22
C TYR A 22 -11.62 -12.18 -2.70
N GLU A 23 -12.23 -13.35 -2.88
CA GLU A 23 -13.53 -13.48 -3.54
C GLU A 23 -14.73 -13.64 -2.60
N HIS A 24 -14.51 -13.61 -1.28
CA HIS A 24 -15.56 -13.90 -0.30
C HIS A 24 -15.74 -12.78 0.72
N TYR A 25 -16.96 -12.59 1.16
CA TYR A 25 -17.23 -11.82 2.36
C TYR A 25 -16.79 -12.58 3.61
N LEU A 26 -16.14 -11.89 4.54
CA LEU A 26 -15.83 -12.41 5.88
C LEU A 26 -17.07 -12.40 6.78
N GLN A 27 -18.14 -13.05 6.39
CA GLN A 27 -19.38 -13.12 7.15
C GLN A 27 -19.91 -14.56 7.20
N ALA A 28 -20.73 -14.85 8.21
CA ALA A 28 -21.23 -16.17 8.50
C ALA A 28 -22.01 -16.87 7.36
N TYR A 29 -22.43 -16.10 6.38
CA TYR A 29 -23.17 -16.59 5.20
C TYR A 29 -22.54 -15.96 3.97
N SER A 30 -21.32 -16.36 3.64
CA SER A 30 -20.60 -15.76 2.55
C SER A 30 -21.21 -16.11 1.21
N SER A 31 -21.53 -15.09 0.46
CA SER A 31 -21.76 -15.19 -0.98
C SER A 31 -20.50 -14.74 -1.71
N THR A 32 -20.30 -15.25 -2.90
CA THR A 32 -19.26 -14.73 -3.79
C THR A 32 -19.39 -13.22 -3.92
N TYR A 33 -18.32 -12.51 -3.67
CA TYR A 33 -18.30 -11.07 -3.75
C TYR A 33 -17.82 -10.60 -5.12
N SER A 34 -18.53 -9.65 -5.68
CA SER A 34 -18.09 -8.92 -6.89
C SER A 34 -17.65 -7.52 -6.49
N ALA A 35 -16.39 -7.20 -6.73
CA ALA A 35 -15.82 -5.89 -6.42
C ALA A 35 -16.57 -4.76 -7.14
N LYS A 36 -16.83 -3.67 -6.42
CA LYS A 36 -17.49 -2.47 -6.93
C LYS A 36 -16.54 -1.28 -6.91
N PRO A 37 -16.74 -0.31 -7.80
CA PRO A 37 -16.07 0.98 -7.67
C PRO A 37 -16.33 1.56 -6.27
N GLY A 38 -15.27 1.90 -5.54
CA GLY A 38 -15.39 2.42 -4.18
C GLY A 38 -15.06 1.43 -3.06
N ASP A 39 -14.92 0.15 -3.34
CA ASP A 39 -14.59 -0.85 -2.32
C ASP A 39 -13.11 -0.83 -1.90
N TYR A 40 -12.28 -0.13 -2.63
CA TYR A 40 -10.83 -0.12 -2.45
C TYR A 40 -10.30 1.21 -1.91
N VAL A 41 -9.16 1.14 -1.24
CA VAL A 41 -8.47 2.30 -0.65
C VAL A 41 -8.19 3.37 -1.71
N ARG A 42 -7.78 2.98 -2.91
CA ARG A 42 -7.48 3.90 -4.00
C ARG A 42 -8.72 4.71 -4.42
N SER A 43 -9.88 4.09 -4.48
CA SER A 43 -11.16 4.76 -4.72
C SER A 43 -11.56 5.68 -3.56
N ALA A 44 -11.36 5.22 -2.32
CA ALA A 44 -11.66 6.02 -1.12
C ALA A 44 -10.83 7.31 -1.08
N LEU A 45 -9.53 7.24 -1.43
CA LEU A 45 -8.68 8.43 -1.48
C LEU A 45 -9.18 9.46 -2.50
N LYS A 46 -9.60 9.02 -3.69
CA LYS A 46 -10.20 9.92 -4.70
C LYS A 46 -11.53 10.49 -4.25
N THR A 47 -12.36 9.69 -3.61
CA THR A 47 -13.63 10.15 -3.02
C THR A 47 -13.39 11.21 -1.94
N GLY A 48 -12.35 11.04 -1.11
CA GLY A 48 -11.96 12.05 -0.13
C GLY A 48 -11.57 13.40 -0.75
N LEU A 49 -10.92 13.38 -1.91
CA LEU A 49 -10.63 14.61 -2.67
C LEU A 49 -11.91 15.28 -3.20
N SER A 50 -12.87 14.50 -3.73
CA SER A 50 -14.16 15.04 -4.18
C SER A 50 -14.93 15.67 -3.03
N ILE A 51 -15.02 14.99 -1.88
CA ILE A 51 -15.67 15.55 -0.68
C ILE A 51 -14.97 16.85 -0.24
N SER A 52 -13.64 16.87 -0.30
CA SER A 52 -12.87 18.08 0.03
C SER A 52 -13.18 19.26 -0.92
N ALA A 53 -13.37 18.97 -2.19
CA ALA A 53 -13.75 20.00 -3.17
C ALA A 53 -15.15 20.58 -2.87
N ASP A 54 -16.09 19.74 -2.42
CA ASP A 54 -17.47 20.13 -2.17
C ASP A 54 -17.65 20.89 -0.83
N ILE A 55 -17.05 20.38 0.24
CA ILE A 55 -17.28 20.87 1.61
C ILE A 55 -16.04 21.36 2.34
N GLY A 56 -14.87 21.37 1.69
CA GLY A 56 -13.61 21.87 2.25
C GLY A 56 -12.89 20.93 3.21
N ILE A 57 -13.41 19.73 3.46
CA ILE A 57 -12.81 18.74 4.40
C ILE A 57 -12.63 17.40 3.70
N ASN A 58 -11.41 16.85 3.74
CA ASN A 58 -11.13 15.51 3.27
C ASN A 58 -11.14 14.52 4.45
N PRO A 59 -12.17 13.65 4.57
CA PRO A 59 -12.27 12.68 5.67
C PRO A 59 -11.35 11.48 5.51
N TYR A 60 -10.73 11.29 4.34
CA TYR A 60 -9.92 10.12 4.00
C TYR A 60 -8.41 10.39 3.93
N LYS A 61 -7.93 11.40 4.66
CA LYS A 61 -6.49 11.64 4.86
C LYS A 61 -5.92 10.73 5.95
N PHE A 62 -5.89 9.46 5.71
CA PHE A 62 -5.38 8.45 6.64
C PHE A 62 -4.04 7.87 6.16
N GLY A 63 -3.28 7.26 7.06
CA GLY A 63 -2.18 6.37 6.75
C GLY A 63 -2.68 4.95 6.51
N MET A 64 -1.89 4.14 5.83
CA MET A 64 -2.21 2.76 5.50
C MET A 64 -1.16 1.82 6.06
N ILE A 65 -1.61 0.72 6.64
CA ILE A 65 -0.74 -0.36 7.12
C ILE A 65 -1.26 -1.70 6.59
N GLY A 66 -0.36 -2.67 6.49
CA GLY A 66 -0.73 -4.07 6.28
C GLY A 66 -0.83 -4.82 7.60
N SER A 67 -1.54 -5.93 7.58
CA SER A 67 -1.57 -6.88 8.68
C SER A 67 -2.00 -8.26 8.20
N THR A 68 -1.80 -9.28 9.03
CA THR A 68 -2.22 -10.66 8.73
C THR A 68 -3.71 -10.87 8.99
N ASP A 69 -4.33 -9.98 9.73
CA ASP A 69 -5.68 -10.13 10.27
C ASP A 69 -5.84 -11.38 11.16
N SER A 70 -4.75 -11.91 11.68
CA SER A 70 -4.77 -13.00 12.64
C SER A 70 -5.28 -12.53 14.00
N HIS A 71 -6.12 -13.35 14.64
CA HIS A 71 -6.73 -13.08 15.94
C HIS A 71 -6.13 -13.97 17.03
N THR A 72 -4.99 -14.57 16.80
CA THR A 72 -4.31 -15.46 17.76
C THR A 72 -3.31 -14.74 18.67
N GLY A 73 -2.91 -13.50 18.31
CA GLY A 73 -1.77 -12.83 18.93
C GLY A 73 -0.40 -13.35 18.46
N LEU A 74 -0.39 -14.41 17.67
CA LEU A 74 0.79 -15.07 17.09
C LEU A 74 0.73 -14.90 15.57
N SER A 75 0.76 -13.67 15.11
CA SER A 75 0.71 -13.38 13.68
C SER A 75 2.06 -13.67 13.03
N SER A 76 2.05 -14.43 11.94
CA SER A 76 3.19 -14.68 11.09
C SER A 76 2.86 -14.36 9.65
N ALA A 77 3.86 -13.93 8.88
CA ALA A 77 3.72 -13.64 7.47
C ALA A 77 4.21 -14.80 6.59
N GLU A 78 4.81 -15.81 7.18
CA GLU A 78 5.35 -16.96 6.48
C GLU A 78 4.35 -18.11 6.49
N GLU A 79 4.13 -18.71 5.33
CA GLU A 79 3.18 -19.81 5.16
C GLU A 79 3.55 -21.05 6.00
N ASN A 80 4.82 -21.36 6.09
CA ASN A 80 5.34 -22.48 6.90
C ASN A 80 5.24 -22.24 8.41
N ASN A 81 4.92 -21.04 8.84
CA ASN A 81 4.79 -20.63 10.24
C ASN A 81 3.42 -20.00 10.51
N PHE A 82 2.39 -20.41 9.78
CA PHE A 82 1.03 -19.90 9.95
C PHE A 82 0.35 -20.56 11.16
N TRP A 83 -0.15 -19.71 12.06
CA TRP A 83 -0.76 -20.10 13.34
C TRP A 83 -2.30 -20.01 13.34
N GLY A 84 -2.92 -20.01 12.18
CA GLY A 84 -4.37 -19.92 12.04
C GLY A 84 -4.93 -18.51 12.16
N LYS A 85 -6.22 -18.39 11.90
CA LYS A 85 -7.00 -17.15 12.01
C LYS A 85 -7.43 -16.87 13.43
N TYR A 86 -7.96 -17.89 14.11
CA TYR A 86 -8.45 -17.86 15.49
C TYR A 86 -7.77 -18.92 16.34
N ALA A 87 -7.95 -18.86 17.65
CA ALA A 87 -7.37 -19.84 18.56
C ALA A 87 -7.85 -21.28 18.30
N ASN A 88 -9.07 -21.46 17.81
CA ASN A 88 -9.66 -22.77 17.53
C ASN A 88 -9.16 -23.41 16.22
N ASP A 89 -8.55 -22.65 15.34
CA ASP A 89 -7.98 -23.14 14.07
C ASP A 89 -6.44 -23.02 14.01
N SER A 90 -5.82 -22.93 15.19
CA SER A 90 -4.37 -22.71 15.29
C SER A 90 -3.53 -23.98 15.39
N THR A 91 -4.10 -25.13 15.09
CA THR A 91 -3.35 -26.40 15.00
C THR A 91 -3.24 -26.86 13.53
N PRO A 92 -2.23 -27.71 13.21
CA PRO A 92 -2.09 -28.25 11.86
C PRO A 92 -3.35 -28.95 11.36
N GLU A 93 -4.10 -29.58 12.25
CA GLU A 93 -5.30 -30.35 11.92
C GLU A 93 -6.51 -29.45 11.65
N THR A 94 -6.56 -28.28 12.27
CA THR A 94 -7.75 -27.41 12.24
C THR A 94 -7.63 -26.23 11.31
N LYS A 95 -6.42 -25.78 10.97
CA LYS A 95 -6.21 -24.56 10.16
C LYS A 95 -6.77 -24.60 8.74
N ASN A 96 -7.06 -25.80 8.23
CA ASN A 96 -7.72 -25.99 6.93
C ASN A 96 -9.21 -26.28 7.04
N GLN A 97 -9.76 -26.30 8.26
CA GLN A 97 -11.19 -26.52 8.46
C GLN A 97 -11.97 -25.23 8.21
N ALA A 98 -13.21 -25.39 7.76
CA ALA A 98 -14.11 -24.26 7.62
C ALA A 98 -14.34 -23.57 8.97
N ILE A 99 -14.16 -22.26 9.01
CA ILE A 99 -14.34 -21.46 10.23
C ILE A 99 -15.80 -21.04 10.37
N ILE A 100 -16.43 -20.67 9.27
CA ILE A 100 -17.78 -20.14 9.21
C ILE A 100 -18.54 -20.82 8.08
N GLY A 101 -19.31 -21.83 8.36
CA GLY A 101 -20.41 -22.38 7.55
C GLY A 101 -20.15 -22.80 6.10
N ASP A 102 -19.03 -22.44 5.52
CA ASP A 102 -18.67 -22.69 4.15
C ASP A 102 -17.26 -23.30 4.08
N ALA A 103 -17.09 -24.33 3.29
CA ALA A 103 -15.84 -25.07 3.17
C ALA A 103 -14.68 -24.21 2.63
N ASP A 104 -14.97 -23.13 1.94
CA ASP A 104 -13.96 -22.24 1.34
C ASP A 104 -13.44 -21.17 2.31
N ASN A 105 -14.11 -20.93 3.42
CA ASN A 105 -13.72 -19.97 4.43
C ASN A 105 -12.94 -20.65 5.58
N ASN A 106 -11.68 -20.83 5.39
CA ASN A 106 -10.76 -21.37 6.40
C ASN A 106 -9.75 -20.32 6.88
N GLY A 107 -8.89 -20.69 7.83
CA GLY A 107 -7.89 -19.80 8.37
C GLY A 107 -6.94 -19.22 7.32
N TRP A 108 -6.60 -19.99 6.29
CA TRP A 108 -5.73 -19.57 5.20
C TRP A 108 -6.40 -18.50 4.32
N SER A 109 -7.62 -18.78 3.85
CA SER A 109 -8.35 -17.86 2.97
C SER A 109 -8.76 -16.55 3.68
N MET A 110 -8.79 -16.54 5.02
CA MET A 110 -9.18 -15.40 5.83
C MET A 110 -8.01 -14.60 6.40
N SER A 111 -6.79 -14.96 6.08
CA SER A 111 -5.57 -14.30 6.55
C SER A 111 -4.74 -13.80 5.36
N ALA A 112 -3.86 -12.86 5.62
CA ALA A 112 -2.95 -12.30 4.64
C ALA A 112 -1.53 -12.22 5.22
N SER A 113 -0.53 -12.08 4.37
CA SER A 113 0.86 -11.92 4.80
C SER A 113 1.26 -10.47 5.11
N GLY A 114 0.30 -9.55 5.19
CA GLY A 114 0.53 -8.13 5.34
C GLY A 114 1.33 -7.74 6.57
N LEU A 115 2.20 -6.74 6.42
CA LEU A 115 2.98 -6.15 7.50
C LEU A 115 2.75 -4.64 7.59
N ALA A 116 2.71 -4.16 8.83
CA ALA A 116 2.75 -2.73 9.12
C ALA A 116 4.22 -2.28 9.21
N ALA A 117 4.56 -1.22 8.49
CA ALA A 117 5.86 -0.59 8.59
C ALA A 117 5.71 0.88 9.02
N VAL A 118 6.69 1.37 9.78
CA VAL A 118 6.64 2.70 10.37
C VAL A 118 8.03 3.35 10.37
N TRP A 119 8.10 4.66 10.09
CA TRP A 119 9.29 5.47 10.26
C TRP A 119 9.23 6.21 11.60
N ALA A 120 9.79 5.60 12.62
CA ALA A 120 9.92 6.13 13.96
C ALA A 120 11.38 6.50 14.27
N LYS A 121 11.60 7.46 15.16
CA LYS A 121 12.96 7.85 15.58
C LYS A 121 13.63 6.76 16.40
N GLU A 122 12.84 6.08 17.23
CA GLU A 122 13.27 4.99 18.10
C GLU A 122 12.22 3.89 18.15
N ASN A 123 12.63 2.68 18.48
CA ASN A 123 11.72 1.55 18.66
C ASN A 123 11.12 1.58 20.08
N THR A 124 10.35 2.62 20.36
CA THR A 124 9.59 2.80 21.59
C THR A 124 8.10 2.95 21.26
N ARG A 125 7.23 2.65 22.22
CA ARG A 125 5.78 2.80 22.06
C ARG A 125 5.41 4.23 21.66
N GLU A 126 6.02 5.20 22.32
CA GLU A 126 5.75 6.62 22.16
C GLU A 126 6.14 7.11 20.75
N GLU A 127 7.31 6.74 20.26
CA GLU A 127 7.80 7.14 18.93
C GLU A 127 7.06 6.40 17.80
N ILE A 128 6.71 5.13 18.00
CA ILE A 128 5.86 4.39 17.06
C ILE A 128 4.49 5.04 16.98
N PHE A 129 3.86 5.35 18.13
CA PHE A 129 2.56 6.03 18.16
C PHE A 129 2.62 7.42 17.50
N ALA A 130 3.66 8.19 17.78
CA ALA A 130 3.88 9.50 17.16
C ALA A 130 4.02 9.39 15.63
N ALA A 131 4.70 8.36 15.14
CA ALA A 131 4.81 8.10 13.70
C ALA A 131 3.46 7.71 13.08
N PHE A 132 2.63 6.91 13.75
CA PHE A 132 1.25 6.66 13.34
C PHE A 132 0.44 7.95 13.25
N GLN A 133 0.56 8.84 14.22
CA GLN A 133 -0.13 10.14 14.21
C GLN A 133 0.31 11.02 13.03
N ARG A 134 1.57 10.98 12.67
CA ARG A 134 2.11 11.67 11.48
C ARG A 134 1.83 10.95 10.18
N LYS A 135 1.27 9.74 10.23
CA LYS A 135 1.02 8.86 9.06
C LYS A 135 2.30 8.48 8.30
N GLU A 136 3.43 8.48 8.99
CA GLU A 136 4.70 7.98 8.43
C GLU A 136 4.75 6.46 8.49
N VAL A 137 3.80 5.84 7.81
CA VAL A 137 3.52 4.40 7.82
C VAL A 137 3.30 3.90 6.41
N TYR A 138 3.53 2.62 6.19
CA TYR A 138 3.19 1.96 4.93
C TYR A 138 2.91 0.47 5.15
N ALA A 139 2.29 -0.14 4.14
CA ALA A 139 1.98 -1.56 4.10
C ALA A 139 2.98 -2.32 3.23
N THR A 140 3.26 -3.56 3.58
CA THR A 140 3.81 -4.54 2.65
C THR A 140 2.91 -5.78 2.61
N THR A 141 3.06 -6.58 1.58
CA THR A 141 2.32 -7.85 1.42
C THR A 141 3.11 -9.06 1.94
N GLY A 142 4.05 -8.83 2.87
CA GLY A 142 4.85 -9.87 3.51
C GLY A 142 6.35 -9.59 3.47
N PRO A 143 6.95 -9.29 2.31
CA PRO A 143 8.36 -8.93 2.24
C PRO A 143 8.67 -7.67 3.06
N ARG A 144 9.81 -7.68 3.74
CA ARG A 144 10.28 -6.53 4.56
C ARG A 144 10.95 -5.46 3.70
N ILE A 145 10.24 -5.02 2.67
CA ILE A 145 10.67 -3.90 1.81
C ILE A 145 10.72 -2.63 2.66
N ARG A 146 11.82 -1.88 2.56
CA ARG A 146 11.92 -0.55 3.16
C ARG A 146 11.63 0.50 2.12
N LEU A 147 10.54 1.24 2.30
CA LEU A 147 10.11 2.31 1.42
C LEU A 147 10.12 3.64 2.20
N GLN A 148 10.78 4.64 1.67
CA GLN A 148 10.73 6.01 2.20
C GLN A 148 10.49 6.98 1.05
N MET A 149 9.61 7.96 1.28
CA MET A 149 9.23 8.96 0.28
C MET A 149 9.07 10.33 0.91
N PHE A 150 9.54 11.33 0.19
CA PHE A 150 9.36 12.75 0.52
C PHE A 150 8.89 13.51 -0.70
N ALA A 151 8.15 14.58 -0.47
CA ALA A 151 7.73 15.52 -1.50
C ALA A 151 8.25 16.93 -1.18
N SER A 152 8.67 17.68 -2.20
CA SER A 152 9.13 19.06 -2.06
C SER A 152 8.81 19.84 -3.33
N TRP A 153 8.85 21.14 -3.26
CA TRP A 153 8.86 21.98 -4.46
C TRP A 153 10.24 22.04 -5.12
N LYS A 154 11.31 21.79 -4.32
CA LYS A 154 12.66 21.67 -4.87
C LYS A 154 13.56 20.95 -3.87
N PHE A 155 14.24 19.91 -4.31
CA PHE A 155 15.31 19.25 -3.60
C PHE A 155 16.68 19.80 -4.07
N PRO A 156 17.73 19.67 -3.23
CA PRO A 156 19.11 19.92 -3.67
C PRO A 156 19.48 19.01 -4.84
N GLU A 157 20.35 19.50 -5.71
CA GLU A 157 20.92 18.68 -6.77
C GLU A 157 21.52 17.40 -6.20
N GLN A 158 21.31 16.29 -6.91
CA GLN A 158 21.80 14.97 -6.51
C GLN A 158 21.24 14.42 -5.19
N ALA A 159 20.13 14.96 -4.65
CA ALA A 159 19.47 14.45 -3.45
C ALA A 159 19.26 12.92 -3.49
N ALA A 160 18.92 12.37 -4.65
CA ALA A 160 18.71 10.93 -4.84
C ALA A 160 19.98 10.08 -4.67
N LYS A 161 21.18 10.68 -4.74
CA LYS A 161 22.47 10.00 -4.54
C LYS A 161 22.91 9.99 -3.08
N ALA A 162 22.21 10.67 -2.19
CA ALA A 162 22.57 10.71 -0.79
C ALA A 162 22.51 9.33 -0.14
N VAL A 163 23.48 9.04 0.70
CA VAL A 163 23.49 7.79 1.48
C VAL A 163 22.28 7.71 2.40
N ASN A 164 21.89 8.82 2.98
CA ASN A 164 20.71 8.95 3.83
C ASN A 164 19.77 10.00 3.24
N ILE A 165 18.79 9.55 2.45
CA ILE A 165 17.78 10.46 1.88
C ILE A 165 16.88 11.08 2.95
N GLY A 166 16.73 10.44 4.12
CA GLY A 166 15.91 10.95 5.22
C GLY A 166 16.38 12.31 5.70
N GLN A 167 17.68 12.51 5.85
CA GLN A 167 18.23 13.82 6.27
C GLN A 167 17.84 14.93 5.29
N ILE A 168 17.92 14.66 3.99
CA ILE A 168 17.55 15.62 2.95
C ILE A 168 16.03 15.79 2.92
N GLY A 169 15.29 14.68 2.96
CA GLY A 169 13.85 14.68 2.91
C GLY A 169 13.20 15.51 4.01
N TYR A 170 13.61 15.31 5.26
CA TYR A 170 13.12 16.10 6.39
C TYR A 170 13.60 17.56 6.41
N ALA A 171 14.75 17.84 5.81
CA ALA A 171 15.28 19.21 5.77
C ALA A 171 14.62 20.08 4.68
N TYR A 172 14.24 19.49 3.56
CA TYR A 172 13.80 20.22 2.36
C TYR A 172 12.38 19.88 1.88
N GLY A 173 11.71 18.94 2.50
CA GLY A 173 10.41 18.47 2.06
C GLY A 173 9.51 18.00 3.19
N VAL A 174 8.43 17.34 2.79
CA VAL A 174 7.48 16.68 3.68
C VAL A 174 7.57 15.16 3.52
N PRO A 175 7.52 14.39 4.61
CA PRO A 175 7.55 12.93 4.52
C PRO A 175 6.22 12.37 4.01
N MET A 176 6.22 11.06 3.69
CA MET A 176 5.00 10.31 3.41
C MET A 176 3.97 10.54 4.52
N GLY A 177 2.70 10.61 4.15
CA GLY A 177 1.59 10.95 5.06
C GLY A 177 1.39 12.44 5.30
N GLY A 178 2.35 13.29 4.94
CA GLY A 178 2.28 14.74 5.07
C GLY A 178 1.56 15.42 3.90
N ASP A 179 1.31 16.70 4.07
CA ASP A 179 0.72 17.58 3.05
C ASP A 179 1.78 18.55 2.52
N LEU A 180 2.08 18.50 1.24
CA LEU A 180 2.88 19.52 0.58
C LEU A 180 1.96 20.72 0.25
N MET A 181 2.07 21.79 1.03
CA MET A 181 1.25 22.98 0.85
C MET A 181 1.53 23.62 -0.51
N ARG A 182 0.47 24.11 -1.16
CA ARG A 182 0.58 24.78 -2.46
C ARG A 182 1.54 25.98 -2.39
N SER A 183 2.38 26.08 -3.39
CA SER A 183 3.26 27.24 -3.56
C SER A 183 2.89 27.96 -4.86
N GLU A 184 2.67 29.26 -4.79
CA GLU A 184 2.34 30.07 -5.97
C GLU A 184 3.53 30.23 -6.94
N GLN A 185 4.75 30.00 -6.47
CA GLN A 185 5.99 30.16 -7.24
C GLN A 185 6.53 28.83 -7.78
N ALA A 186 5.88 27.71 -7.44
CA ALA A 186 6.43 26.40 -7.73
C ALA A 186 5.85 25.85 -9.06
N GLY A 187 6.71 25.17 -9.79
CA GLY A 187 6.32 24.32 -10.90
C GLY A 187 5.68 22.99 -10.45
N ALA A 188 6.11 21.89 -11.04
CA ALA A 188 5.70 20.57 -10.56
C ALA A 188 6.43 20.19 -9.27
N PRO A 189 5.78 19.50 -8.33
CA PRO A 189 6.45 18.99 -7.14
C PRO A 189 7.47 17.90 -7.51
N GLU A 190 8.56 17.88 -6.76
CA GLU A 190 9.59 16.83 -6.85
C GLU A 190 9.35 15.79 -5.77
N PHE A 191 9.61 14.53 -6.11
CA PHE A 191 9.51 13.40 -5.18
C PHE A 191 10.87 12.74 -5.02
N LEU A 192 11.29 12.58 -3.77
CA LEU A 192 12.49 11.84 -3.39
C LEU A 192 12.08 10.54 -2.73
N LEU A 193 12.46 9.42 -3.32
CA LEU A 193 12.08 8.11 -2.80
C LEU A 193 13.25 7.13 -2.81
N ARG A 194 13.20 6.20 -1.87
CA ARG A 194 14.10 5.04 -1.79
C ARG A 194 13.29 3.79 -1.46
N ALA A 195 13.45 2.78 -2.29
CA ALA A 195 12.97 1.43 -2.00
C ALA A 195 14.16 0.48 -1.89
N VAL A 196 14.16 -0.33 -0.83
CA VAL A 196 15.19 -1.36 -0.60
C VAL A 196 14.48 -2.69 -0.45
N LYS A 197 14.89 -3.68 -1.24
CA LYS A 197 14.29 -5.01 -1.20
C LYS A 197 14.48 -5.69 0.15
N ASP A 198 13.63 -6.67 0.42
CA ASP A 198 13.87 -7.64 1.49
C ASP A 198 15.15 -8.41 1.19
N PRO A 199 16.09 -8.53 2.14
CA PRO A 199 17.36 -9.24 1.94
C PRO A 199 17.21 -10.70 1.47
N VAL A 200 16.16 -11.37 1.92
CA VAL A 200 15.86 -12.77 1.59
C VAL A 200 14.77 -12.93 0.54
N GLY A 201 14.14 -11.84 0.14
CA GLY A 201 13.08 -11.82 -0.87
C GLY A 201 13.60 -11.64 -2.30
N ALA A 202 12.68 -11.70 -3.25
CA ALA A 202 12.93 -11.43 -4.66
C ALA A 202 13.47 -10.01 -4.90
N ASN A 203 14.01 -9.77 -6.06
CA ASN A 203 14.41 -8.43 -6.48
C ASN A 203 13.16 -7.56 -6.73
N LEU A 204 13.32 -6.26 -6.52
CA LEU A 204 12.26 -5.31 -6.86
C LEU A 204 12.08 -5.28 -8.39
N ASP A 205 10.86 -5.44 -8.82
CA ASP A 205 10.52 -5.36 -10.23
C ASP A 205 10.55 -3.91 -10.72
N ARG A 206 9.82 -3.05 -10.03
CA ARG A 206 9.69 -1.62 -10.37
C ARG A 206 9.27 -0.78 -9.17
N VAL A 207 9.34 0.52 -9.35
CA VAL A 207 8.67 1.50 -8.50
C VAL A 207 7.69 2.29 -9.35
N GLN A 208 6.45 2.38 -8.90
CA GLN A 208 5.40 3.16 -9.54
C GLN A 208 4.93 4.28 -8.60
N MET A 209 4.55 5.40 -9.20
CA MET A 209 3.83 6.48 -8.52
C MET A 209 2.43 6.56 -9.10
N ILE A 210 1.43 6.44 -8.24
CA ILE A 210 0.03 6.53 -8.63
C ILE A 210 -0.49 7.89 -8.16
N LYS A 211 -0.91 8.72 -9.11
CA LYS A 211 -1.48 10.04 -8.86
C LYS A 211 -2.98 9.98 -9.03
N GLY A 212 -3.73 10.31 -7.97
CA GLY A 212 -5.15 10.59 -8.05
C GLY A 212 -5.41 12.10 -7.91
N TRP A 213 -6.40 12.62 -8.63
CA TRP A 213 -6.83 14.02 -8.50
C TRP A 213 -8.29 14.18 -8.88
N VAL A 214 -8.83 15.34 -8.56
CA VAL A 214 -10.19 15.75 -8.92
C VAL A 214 -10.09 17.08 -9.67
N ASP A 215 -10.76 17.17 -10.80
CA ASP A 215 -10.85 18.40 -11.58
C ASP A 215 -11.90 19.36 -11.01
N ALA A 216 -11.94 20.58 -11.55
CA ALA A 216 -12.86 21.62 -11.09
C ALA A 216 -14.35 21.27 -11.30
N ASP A 217 -14.66 20.36 -12.21
CA ASP A 217 -16.00 19.84 -12.46
C ASP A 217 -16.38 18.63 -11.57
N GLY A 218 -15.48 18.23 -10.65
CA GLY A 218 -15.68 17.09 -9.75
C GLY A 218 -15.28 15.74 -10.33
N SER A 219 -14.78 15.70 -11.57
CA SER A 219 -14.32 14.45 -12.20
C SER A 219 -13.09 13.89 -11.52
N GLN A 220 -13.13 12.60 -11.18
CA GLN A 220 -12.02 11.88 -10.56
C GLN A 220 -11.10 11.26 -11.62
N HIS A 221 -9.83 11.43 -11.45
CA HIS A 221 -8.81 10.91 -12.35
C HIS A 221 -7.73 10.12 -11.61
N GLU A 222 -7.04 9.28 -12.36
CA GLU A 222 -5.88 8.54 -11.89
C GLU A 222 -4.86 8.37 -13.01
N LYS A 223 -3.58 8.41 -12.64
CA LYS A 223 -2.49 8.10 -13.57
C LYS A 223 -1.37 7.36 -12.85
N ILE A 224 -0.92 6.27 -13.45
CA ILE A 224 0.21 5.46 -13.01
C ILE A 224 1.46 5.93 -13.75
N TYR A 225 2.53 6.20 -13.01
CA TYR A 225 3.84 6.55 -13.55
C TYR A 225 4.83 5.47 -13.17
N ASN A 226 5.48 4.85 -14.15
CA ASN A 226 6.64 4.02 -13.92
C ASN A 226 7.85 4.92 -13.63
N VAL A 227 8.38 4.88 -12.41
CA VAL A 227 9.46 5.77 -11.96
C VAL A 227 10.81 5.16 -12.24
N VAL A 228 10.99 3.91 -11.86
CA VAL A 228 12.22 3.14 -12.08
C VAL A 228 11.89 1.65 -12.11
N TRP A 229 12.64 0.90 -12.90
CA TRP A 229 12.48 -0.56 -13.06
C TRP A 229 13.83 -1.23 -13.21
N SER A 230 13.87 -2.56 -13.08
CA SER A 230 15.08 -3.36 -13.22
C SER A 230 15.70 -3.19 -14.61
N ALA A 231 17.03 -3.22 -14.66
CA ALA A 231 17.82 -2.95 -15.86
C ALA A 231 17.45 -3.85 -17.05
N GLY A 232 17.56 -3.30 -18.26
CA GLY A 232 17.39 -4.03 -19.52
C GLY A 232 15.96 -4.10 -20.06
N ARG A 233 14.95 -3.71 -19.27
CA ARG A 233 13.56 -3.65 -19.75
C ARG A 233 13.25 -2.30 -20.40
N LYS A 234 12.31 -2.32 -21.34
CA LYS A 234 11.80 -1.12 -22.01
C LYS A 234 10.28 -1.03 -21.79
N ILE A 235 9.82 0.18 -21.62
CA ILE A 235 8.38 0.48 -21.63
C ILE A 235 7.92 0.34 -23.09
N ASP A 236 6.79 -0.34 -23.28
CA ASP A 236 6.13 -0.46 -24.58
C ASP A 236 5.34 0.81 -24.95
N SER A 237 4.68 0.80 -26.10
CA SER A 237 3.88 1.93 -26.58
C SER A 237 2.65 2.22 -25.71
N GLU A 238 2.23 1.28 -24.89
CA GLU A 238 1.08 1.38 -23.98
C GLU A 238 1.49 1.81 -22.56
N GLY A 239 2.79 2.00 -22.31
CA GLY A 239 3.32 2.37 -21.01
C GLY A 239 3.55 1.18 -20.07
N SER A 240 3.45 -0.03 -20.58
CA SER A 240 3.62 -1.27 -19.81
C SER A 240 5.08 -1.77 -19.86
N LEU A 241 5.47 -2.51 -18.84
CA LEU A 241 6.75 -3.18 -18.76
C LEU A 241 6.53 -4.69 -18.84
N ALA A 242 7.27 -5.34 -19.73
CA ALA A 242 7.26 -6.80 -19.77
C ALA A 242 7.62 -7.38 -18.39
N MET A 243 6.93 -8.42 -17.98
CA MET A 243 7.30 -9.18 -16.77
C MET A 243 8.67 -9.83 -16.99
N VAL A 244 9.45 -9.90 -15.93
CA VAL A 244 10.68 -10.70 -15.92
C VAL A 244 10.26 -12.08 -15.44
N GLY A 245 10.40 -13.05 -16.34
CA GLY A 245 10.01 -14.41 -16.06
C GLY A 245 10.84 -15.07 -14.97
N ASP A 246 10.24 -16.06 -14.39
CA ASP A 246 10.58 -17.11 -13.41
C ASP A 246 10.91 -16.62 -12.00
#